data_ffed4fb3e9d370c2b0134c2ad4db5733
#
_entry.id   ffed4fb3e9d370c2b0134c2ad4db5733
#
_cell.length_a   1.000
_cell.length_b   1.000
_cell.length_c   1.000
_cell.angle_alpha   90.00
_cell.angle_beta   90.00
_cell.angle_gamma   90.00
#
_symmetry.space_group_name_H-M   'P 1'
#
loop_
_entity.id
_entity.type
_entity.pdbx_description
1 polymer ?
#
loop_
_entity_poly.entity_id
_entity_poly.type
_entity_poly.pdbx_seq_one_letter_code
_entity_poly.pdbx_strand_id
1 'polypeptide(L)'
;MTEKINSIGIVKESRSDENRAPIAPNQVSQIIKKYPHINIVVQPSDKRTFKNKEYEQCGAKISEDLNNCDLLFGVKEVDSNSLIPNKDYVFFSHTYKLNKETLSNAQGTPGMDKKELLRSILSKKIKLIDYENIRDKNGTRYLGFGRFAGIVGCYNTLNLFLSQNNFQTLAR
;
A
#
# COMPACT_ATOMS: atom_id res chain seq x y z
N MET A 1 11.05 -5.36 25.02
CA MET A 1 9.59 -5.42 25.19
C MET A 1 8.95 -5.20 23.83
N THR A 2 8.15 -6.12 23.33
CA THR A 2 7.35 -5.90 22.11
C THR A 2 6.27 -4.88 22.47
N GLU A 3 6.34 -3.68 21.90
CA GLU A 3 5.28 -2.68 22.07
C GLU A 3 3.96 -3.30 21.60
N LYS A 4 2.95 -3.21 22.46
CA LYS A 4 1.64 -3.78 22.16
C LYS A 4 0.93 -2.85 21.18
N ILE A 5 0.63 -3.35 19.98
CA ILE A 5 -0.17 -2.62 18.99
C ILE A 5 -1.60 -2.52 19.49
N ASN A 6 -2.12 -1.31 19.67
CA ASN A 6 -3.50 -1.03 20.06
C ASN A 6 -4.27 -0.30 18.97
N SER A 7 -3.58 0.27 17.97
CA SER A 7 -4.21 1.04 16.91
C SER A 7 -3.52 0.83 15.56
N ILE A 8 -4.34 0.64 14.52
CA ILE A 8 -3.91 0.45 13.15
C ILE A 8 -4.49 1.58 12.30
N GLY A 9 -3.64 2.23 11.51
CA GLY A 9 -4.03 3.21 10.52
C GLY A 9 -3.95 2.67 9.10
N ILE A 10 -4.94 2.95 8.26
CA ILE A 10 -4.90 2.69 6.83
C ILE A 10 -4.71 4.04 6.14
N VAL A 11 -3.55 4.24 5.53
CA VAL A 11 -3.23 5.49 4.83
C VAL A 11 -3.94 5.55 3.47
N LYS A 12 -4.27 6.75 3.03
CA LYS A 12 -4.71 6.96 1.64
C LYS A 12 -3.50 6.90 0.70
N GLU A 13 -3.68 6.25 -0.44
CA GLU A 13 -2.61 6.13 -1.42
C GLU A 13 -2.28 7.50 -2.04
N SER A 14 -1.00 7.81 -2.14
CA SER A 14 -0.52 9.06 -2.73
C SER A 14 -0.58 9.02 -4.26
N ARG A 15 -0.41 7.84 -4.86
CA ARG A 15 -0.39 7.66 -6.31
C ARG A 15 -1.78 7.79 -6.92
N SER A 16 -1.87 8.46 -8.07
CA SER A 16 -3.14 8.65 -8.78
C SER A 16 -3.72 7.38 -9.40
N ASP A 17 -2.86 6.41 -9.71
CA ASP A 17 -3.18 5.13 -10.34
C ASP A 17 -3.38 3.99 -9.34
N GLU A 18 -3.28 4.25 -8.01
CA GLU A 18 -3.45 3.22 -6.98
C GLU A 18 -4.80 3.38 -6.29
N ASN A 19 -5.70 2.43 -6.56
CA ASN A 19 -7.04 2.38 -6.00
C ASN A 19 -7.24 1.23 -5.00
N ARG A 20 -6.23 0.39 -4.81
CA ARG A 20 -6.29 -0.75 -3.89
C ARG A 20 -6.24 -0.27 -2.44
N ALA A 21 -6.63 -1.16 -1.54
CA ALA A 21 -6.47 -0.98 -0.10
C ALA A 21 -5.61 -2.11 0.47
N PRO A 22 -4.77 -1.83 1.49
CA PRO A 22 -3.97 -2.86 2.13
C PRO A 22 -4.81 -3.85 2.94
N ILE A 23 -5.94 -3.39 3.46
CA ILE A 23 -6.90 -4.17 4.26
C ILE A 23 -8.31 -3.82 3.77
N ALA A 24 -9.06 -4.80 3.33
CA ALA A 24 -10.45 -4.62 2.88
C ALA A 24 -11.44 -4.52 4.08
N PRO A 25 -12.63 -3.92 3.91
CA PRO A 25 -13.60 -3.76 5.00
C PRO A 25 -13.96 -5.06 5.72
N ASN A 26 -14.17 -6.17 5.00
CA ASN A 26 -14.44 -7.47 5.60
C ASN A 26 -13.28 -7.98 6.47
N GLN A 27 -12.03 -7.68 6.09
CA GLN A 27 -10.85 -8.01 6.89
C GLN A 27 -10.76 -7.13 8.14
N VAL A 28 -11.14 -5.84 8.05
CA VAL A 28 -11.28 -4.95 9.22
C VAL A 28 -12.24 -5.55 10.24
N SER A 29 -13.42 -6.00 9.80
CA SER A 29 -14.39 -6.67 10.69
C SER A 29 -13.81 -7.93 11.35
N GLN A 30 -13.03 -8.72 10.60
CA GLN A 30 -12.37 -9.92 11.15
C GLN A 30 -11.30 -9.56 12.19
N ILE A 31 -10.50 -8.52 11.95
CA ILE A 31 -9.47 -8.05 12.88
C ILE A 31 -10.12 -7.58 14.18
N ILE A 32 -11.14 -6.73 14.09
CA ILE A 32 -11.85 -6.20 15.28
C ILE A 32 -12.49 -7.34 16.09
N LYS A 33 -13.11 -8.32 15.42
CA LYS A 33 -13.69 -9.49 16.12
C LYS A 33 -12.63 -10.32 16.83
N LYS A 34 -11.49 -10.53 16.19
CA LYS A 34 -10.41 -11.36 16.74
C LYS A 34 -9.59 -10.62 17.81
N TYR A 35 -9.46 -9.32 17.68
CA TYR A 35 -8.66 -8.47 18.55
C TYR A 35 -9.45 -7.22 18.97
N PRO A 36 -10.42 -7.35 19.91
CA PRO A 36 -11.34 -6.26 20.27
C PRO A 36 -10.66 -5.01 20.87
N HIS A 37 -9.40 -5.14 21.29
CA HIS A 37 -8.63 -4.03 21.81
C HIS A 37 -7.96 -3.17 20.71
N ILE A 38 -7.97 -3.62 19.46
CA ILE A 38 -7.36 -2.91 18.35
C ILE A 38 -8.38 -1.94 17.75
N ASN A 39 -8.01 -0.65 17.72
CA ASN A 39 -8.74 0.37 17.01
C ASN A 39 -8.23 0.47 15.58
N ILE A 40 -9.13 0.58 14.61
CA ILE A 40 -8.75 0.78 13.20
C ILE A 40 -9.24 2.15 12.74
N VAL A 41 -8.30 2.94 12.22
CA VAL A 41 -8.54 4.27 11.68
C VAL A 41 -8.19 4.28 10.20
N VAL A 42 -9.05 4.80 9.35
CA VAL A 42 -8.88 4.80 7.90
C VAL A 42 -8.91 6.24 7.39
N GLN A 43 -7.88 6.66 6.67
CA GLN A 43 -7.92 7.96 6.01
C GLN A 43 -8.98 7.96 4.90
N PRO A 44 -9.79 9.03 4.79
CA PRO A 44 -10.80 9.13 3.74
C PRO A 44 -10.13 9.16 2.36
N SER A 45 -10.76 8.49 1.40
CA SER A 45 -10.27 8.45 0.02
C SER A 45 -11.43 8.21 -0.96
N ASP A 46 -11.54 9.08 -1.96
CA ASP A 46 -12.52 8.93 -3.03
C ASP A 46 -12.04 7.98 -4.14
N LYS A 47 -10.71 7.78 -4.23
CA LYS A 47 -10.09 6.91 -5.24
C LYS A 47 -10.13 5.44 -4.87
N ARG A 48 -10.09 5.14 -3.57
CA ARG A 48 -10.02 3.75 -3.09
C ARG A 48 -11.23 2.95 -3.57
N THR A 49 -10.99 1.71 -4.01
CA THR A 49 -12.04 0.77 -4.46
C THR A 49 -13.16 0.63 -3.43
N PHE A 50 -12.81 0.51 -2.15
CA PHE A 50 -13.77 0.46 -1.05
C PHE A 50 -14.07 1.86 -0.52
N LYS A 51 -15.37 2.16 -0.36
CA LYS A 51 -15.82 3.47 0.11
C LYS A 51 -15.63 3.63 1.62
N ASN A 52 -15.47 4.88 2.08
CA ASN A 52 -15.31 5.19 3.50
C ASN A 52 -16.43 4.56 4.35
N LYS A 53 -17.67 4.66 3.88
CA LYS A 53 -18.88 4.11 4.55
C LYS A 53 -18.78 2.59 4.77
N GLU A 54 -18.15 1.83 3.88
CA GLU A 54 -17.98 0.39 4.05
C GLU A 54 -17.05 0.07 5.23
N TYR A 55 -16.03 0.88 5.43
CA TYR A 55 -15.13 0.75 6.59
C TYR A 55 -15.82 1.13 7.90
N GLU A 56 -16.61 2.20 7.91
CA GLU A 56 -17.42 2.61 9.08
C GLU A 56 -18.39 1.50 9.49
N GLN A 57 -19.07 0.89 8.54
CA GLN A 57 -19.99 -0.23 8.77
C GLN A 57 -19.29 -1.47 9.34
N CYS A 58 -18.00 -1.60 9.10
CA CYS A 58 -17.17 -2.68 9.65
C CYS A 58 -16.50 -2.32 10.99
N GLY A 59 -16.79 -1.15 11.56
CA GLY A 59 -16.32 -0.71 12.87
C GLY A 59 -15.02 0.10 12.85
N ALA A 60 -14.51 0.52 11.68
CA ALA A 60 -13.38 1.43 11.60
C ALA A 60 -13.84 2.89 11.77
N LYS A 61 -12.94 3.72 12.30
CA LYS A 61 -13.12 5.17 12.34
C LYS A 61 -12.54 5.81 11.08
N ILE A 62 -13.24 6.74 10.46
CA ILE A 62 -12.70 7.57 9.37
C ILE A 62 -12.09 8.84 9.95
N SER A 63 -10.81 9.10 9.63
CA SER A 63 -10.09 10.30 10.07
C SER A 63 -8.90 10.59 9.16
N GLU A 64 -8.67 11.88 8.86
CA GLU A 64 -7.42 12.32 8.21
C GLU A 64 -6.21 12.17 9.13
N ASP A 65 -6.42 12.30 10.44
CA ASP A 65 -5.36 12.21 11.43
C ASP A 65 -5.10 10.77 11.86
N LEU A 66 -3.88 10.30 11.63
CA LEU A 66 -3.35 8.99 12.04
C LEU A 66 -2.25 9.09 13.11
N ASN A 67 -2.02 10.25 13.72
CA ASN A 67 -0.93 10.45 14.68
C ASN A 67 -1.00 9.51 15.90
N ASN A 68 -2.21 9.08 16.27
CA ASN A 68 -2.43 8.18 17.40
C ASN A 68 -2.40 6.68 17.00
N CYS A 69 -2.11 6.36 15.74
CA CYS A 69 -1.96 4.98 15.30
C CYS A 69 -0.53 4.48 15.57
N ASP A 70 -0.41 3.23 16.00
CA ASP A 70 0.87 2.57 16.28
C ASP A 70 1.48 2.02 14.99
N LEU A 71 0.66 1.42 14.14
CA LEU A 71 1.05 0.75 12.90
C LEU A 71 0.24 1.26 11.71
N LEU A 72 0.92 1.70 10.67
CA LEU A 72 0.32 2.34 9.49
C LEU A 72 0.48 1.46 8.25
N PHE A 73 -0.63 1.15 7.59
CA PHE A 73 -0.66 0.32 6.38
C PHE A 73 -0.94 1.15 5.13
N GLY A 74 -0.11 0.99 4.12
CA GLY A 74 -0.34 1.41 2.74
C GLY A 74 -0.13 0.26 1.76
N VAL A 75 -0.43 0.46 0.49
CA VAL A 75 -0.10 -0.48 -0.59
C VAL A 75 1.21 -0.06 -1.25
N LYS A 76 1.28 1.18 -1.72
CA LYS A 76 2.44 1.75 -2.41
C LYS A 76 3.20 2.73 -1.53
N GLU A 77 4.23 3.31 -2.11
CA GLU A 77 5.08 4.30 -1.45
C GLU A 77 4.23 5.44 -0.86
N VAL A 78 4.40 5.70 0.41
CA VAL A 78 3.80 6.87 1.09
C VAL A 78 4.64 8.09 0.77
N ASP A 79 3.97 9.21 0.46
CA ASP A 79 4.66 10.49 0.22
C ASP A 79 5.59 10.85 1.39
N SER A 80 6.84 11.21 1.07
CA SER A 80 7.88 11.49 2.06
C SER A 80 7.48 12.61 3.04
N ASN A 81 6.69 13.59 2.58
CA ASN A 81 6.20 14.68 3.40
C ASN A 81 5.07 14.23 4.33
N SER A 82 4.27 13.24 3.91
CA SER A 82 3.14 12.71 4.66
C SER A 82 3.52 11.65 5.69
N LEU A 83 4.77 11.21 5.71
CA LEU A 83 5.26 10.26 6.70
C LEU A 83 5.26 10.85 8.11
N ILE A 84 4.58 10.20 9.04
CA ILE A 84 4.53 10.57 10.46
C ILE A 84 5.77 10.04 11.18
N PRO A 85 6.55 10.87 11.87
CA PRO A 85 7.78 10.44 12.55
C PRO A 85 7.52 9.41 13.68
N ASN A 86 8.52 8.56 13.94
CA ASN A 86 8.52 7.56 15.01
C ASN A 86 7.35 6.56 14.94
N LYS A 87 6.89 6.22 13.73
CA LYS A 87 5.82 5.24 13.50
C LYS A 87 6.32 4.00 12.79
N ASP A 88 5.60 2.90 12.99
CA ASP A 88 5.78 1.67 12.22
C ASP A 88 4.91 1.73 10.96
N TYR A 89 5.51 1.43 9.79
CA TYR A 89 4.83 1.42 8.51
C TYR A 89 4.96 0.09 7.79
N VAL A 90 3.92 -0.29 7.05
CA VAL A 90 3.86 -1.50 6.23
C VAL A 90 3.40 -1.13 4.83
N PHE A 91 4.27 -1.17 3.84
CA PHE A 91 3.95 -0.90 2.42
C PHE A 91 5.05 -1.43 1.46
N PHE A 92 4.80 -1.42 0.15
CA PHE A 92 5.82 -1.68 -0.87
C PHE A 92 6.67 -0.43 -1.11
N SER A 93 7.87 -0.37 -0.53
CA SER A 93 8.73 0.81 -0.63
C SER A 93 9.54 0.88 -1.92
N HIS A 94 9.85 -0.27 -2.51
CA HIS A 94 10.79 -0.41 -3.62
C HIS A 94 12.18 0.20 -3.38
N THR A 95 12.51 0.57 -2.14
CA THR A 95 13.78 1.22 -1.79
C THR A 95 14.97 0.26 -1.86
N TYR A 96 14.76 -1.05 -1.69
CA TYR A 96 15.83 -2.05 -1.79
C TYR A 96 16.43 -2.17 -3.21
N LYS A 97 15.73 -1.66 -4.24
CA LYS A 97 16.22 -1.61 -5.63
C LYS A 97 17.21 -0.48 -5.88
N LEU A 98 17.47 0.36 -4.88
CA LEU A 98 18.48 1.41 -4.97
C LEU A 98 19.87 0.78 -4.87
N ASN A 99 20.56 0.63 -6.02
CA ASN A 99 21.96 0.28 -6.11
C ASN A 99 22.79 1.54 -6.43
N LYS A 100 24.13 1.41 -6.46
CA LYS A 100 25.02 2.55 -6.75
C LYS A 100 24.75 3.18 -8.12
N GLU A 101 24.36 2.39 -9.12
CA GLU A 101 24.07 2.85 -10.48
C GLU A 101 22.74 3.61 -10.55
N THR A 102 21.68 3.11 -9.88
CA THR A 102 20.40 3.81 -9.80
C THR A 102 20.45 5.07 -8.94
N LEU A 103 21.40 5.15 -8.01
CA LEU A 103 21.66 6.37 -7.24
C LEU A 103 22.31 7.48 -8.07
N SER A 104 23.11 7.11 -9.10
CA SER A 104 23.76 8.08 -10.00
C SER A 104 22.90 8.50 -11.20
N ASN A 105 21.97 7.63 -11.65
CA ASN A 105 21.18 7.81 -12.86
C ASN A 105 19.71 8.16 -12.59
N ALA A 106 19.39 8.74 -11.43
CA ALA A 106 18.03 9.13 -11.06
C ALA A 106 17.51 10.33 -11.86
N GLN A 107 17.45 10.20 -13.19
CA GLN A 107 16.51 10.96 -14.01
C GLN A 107 15.16 10.28 -13.88
N GLY A 108 14.23 11.01 -13.22
CA GLY A 108 12.99 10.49 -12.70
C GLY A 108 12.13 9.69 -13.67
N THR A 109 11.86 8.46 -13.29
CA THR A 109 10.53 7.90 -13.57
C THR A 109 9.51 8.85 -12.92
N PRO A 110 8.41 9.23 -13.59
CA PRO A 110 7.36 10.00 -12.94
C PRO A 110 6.81 9.19 -11.76
N GLY A 111 7.23 9.51 -10.57
CA GLY A 111 6.94 8.78 -9.35
C GLY A 111 7.92 9.22 -8.27
N MET A 112 7.48 9.16 -7.04
CA MET A 112 8.21 9.55 -5.83
C MET A 112 9.71 9.16 -5.88
N ASP A 113 10.60 10.11 -5.58
CA ASP A 113 12.03 9.83 -5.50
C ASP A 113 12.30 8.84 -4.35
N LYS A 114 12.64 7.62 -4.73
CA LYS A 114 12.92 6.52 -3.77
C LYS A 114 14.08 6.83 -2.83
N LYS A 115 15.03 7.65 -3.28
CA LYS A 115 16.16 8.09 -2.46
C LYS A 115 15.68 9.09 -1.41
N GLU A 116 14.81 10.00 -1.77
CA GLU A 116 14.18 10.93 -0.85
C GLU A 116 13.29 10.19 0.15
N LEU A 117 12.47 9.24 -0.31
CA LEU A 117 11.67 8.39 0.55
C LEU A 117 12.54 7.65 1.59
N LEU A 118 13.63 7.02 1.15
CA LEU A 118 14.55 6.32 2.08
C LEU A 118 15.18 7.28 3.10
N ARG A 119 15.61 8.46 2.65
CA ARG A 119 16.14 9.50 3.56
C ARG A 119 15.09 9.94 4.59
N SER A 120 13.85 10.14 4.15
CA SER A 120 12.75 10.54 5.02
C SER A 120 12.40 9.44 6.03
N ILE A 121 12.40 8.17 5.62
CA ILE A 121 12.20 7.02 6.52
C ILE A 121 13.28 7.04 7.63
N LEU A 122 14.55 7.21 7.25
CA LEU A 122 15.66 7.22 8.21
C LEU A 122 15.63 8.45 9.14
N SER A 123 15.45 9.64 8.57
CA SER A 123 15.45 10.90 9.35
C SER A 123 14.27 10.99 10.31
N LYS A 124 13.11 10.48 9.92
CA LYS A 124 11.90 10.44 10.75
C LYS A 124 11.85 9.23 11.69
N LYS A 125 12.90 8.41 11.74
CA LYS A 125 13.01 7.22 12.60
C LYS A 125 11.82 6.27 12.43
N ILE A 126 11.42 6.03 11.20
CA ILE A 126 10.34 5.12 10.85
C ILE A 126 10.86 3.70 10.82
N LYS A 127 10.13 2.77 11.43
CA LYS A 127 10.36 1.35 11.26
C LYS A 127 9.51 0.85 10.09
N LEU A 128 10.19 0.53 8.98
CA LEU A 128 9.53 0.03 7.77
C LEU A 128 9.51 -1.48 7.74
N ILE A 129 8.32 -2.04 7.59
CA ILE A 129 8.08 -3.45 7.24
C ILE A 129 7.71 -3.48 5.75
N ASP A 130 8.70 -3.72 4.90
CA ASP A 130 8.47 -3.76 3.46
C ASP A 130 7.84 -5.08 3.04
N TYR A 131 6.68 -5.03 2.39
CA TYR A 131 5.99 -6.22 1.87
C TYR A 131 6.86 -7.09 0.95
N GLU A 132 7.83 -6.49 0.23
CA GLU A 132 8.72 -7.25 -0.65
C GLU A 132 9.67 -8.18 0.11
N ASN A 133 9.90 -7.88 1.38
CA ASN A 133 10.81 -8.65 2.25
C ASN A 133 10.08 -9.69 3.12
N ILE A 134 8.74 -9.71 3.10
CA ILE A 134 7.95 -10.72 3.80
C ILE A 134 7.94 -12.01 2.97
N ARG A 135 8.75 -12.98 3.38
CA ARG A 135 8.97 -14.24 2.66
C ARG A 135 8.77 -15.44 3.57
N ASP A 136 8.44 -16.57 2.95
CA ASP A 136 8.44 -17.86 3.63
C ASP A 136 9.86 -18.40 3.81
N LYS A 137 9.98 -19.58 4.45
CA LYS A 137 11.26 -20.27 4.65
C LYS A 137 11.97 -20.68 3.36
N ASN A 138 11.28 -20.71 2.23
CA ASN A 138 11.82 -21.05 0.91
C ASN A 138 12.19 -19.79 0.10
N GLY A 139 12.04 -18.59 0.69
CA GLY A 139 12.30 -17.32 0.02
C GLY A 139 11.15 -16.82 -0.87
N THR A 140 10.02 -17.52 -0.91
CA THR A 140 8.84 -17.11 -1.69
C THR A 140 8.14 -15.94 -1.00
N ARG A 141 7.78 -14.91 -1.75
CA ARG A 141 7.04 -13.77 -1.20
C ARG A 141 5.63 -14.19 -0.81
N TYR A 142 5.21 -13.85 0.41
CA TYR A 142 3.81 -14.01 0.82
C TYR A 142 2.87 -13.04 0.10
N LEU A 143 3.37 -11.84 -0.22
CA LEU A 143 2.60 -10.78 -0.86
C LEU A 143 3.15 -10.52 -2.26
N GLY A 144 2.33 -10.80 -3.26
CA GLY A 144 2.67 -10.60 -4.67
C GLY A 144 1.44 -10.76 -5.56
N PHE A 145 1.40 -10.00 -6.63
CA PHE A 145 0.28 -9.99 -7.59
C PHE A 145 0.58 -10.80 -8.86
N GLY A 146 1.63 -11.64 -8.87
CA GLY A 146 2.17 -12.29 -10.06
C GLY A 146 1.10 -12.93 -10.95
N ARG A 147 0.25 -13.83 -10.41
CA ARG A 147 -0.83 -14.46 -11.17
C ARG A 147 -1.85 -13.43 -11.70
N PHE A 148 -2.32 -12.54 -10.85
CA PHE A 148 -3.31 -11.54 -11.25
C PHE A 148 -2.71 -10.50 -12.21
N ALA A 149 -1.46 -10.11 -12.04
CA ALA A 149 -0.76 -9.24 -12.98
C ALA A 149 -0.66 -9.89 -14.37
N GLY A 150 -0.39 -11.20 -14.45
CA GLY A 150 -0.38 -11.96 -15.69
C GLY A 150 -1.76 -12.00 -16.35
N ILE A 151 -2.82 -12.27 -15.59
CA ILE A 151 -4.21 -12.28 -16.10
C ILE A 151 -4.59 -10.91 -16.66
N VAL A 152 -4.37 -9.84 -15.90
CA VAL A 152 -4.69 -8.46 -16.32
C VAL A 152 -3.83 -8.05 -17.52
N GLY A 153 -2.55 -8.40 -17.53
CA GLY A 153 -1.64 -8.13 -18.65
C GLY A 153 -2.13 -8.81 -19.93
N CYS A 154 -2.46 -10.09 -19.86
CA CYS A 154 -3.02 -10.84 -20.99
C CYS A 154 -4.34 -10.21 -21.50
N TYR A 155 -5.25 -9.92 -20.59
CA TYR A 155 -6.53 -9.28 -20.90
C TYR A 155 -6.35 -7.93 -21.60
N ASN A 156 -5.48 -7.05 -21.07
CA ASN A 156 -5.23 -5.73 -21.65
C ASN A 156 -4.55 -5.84 -23.03
N THR A 157 -3.59 -6.75 -23.18
CA THR A 157 -2.90 -6.98 -24.46
C THR A 157 -3.87 -7.48 -25.52
N LEU A 158 -4.75 -8.43 -25.16
CA LEU A 158 -5.76 -8.93 -26.07
C LEU A 158 -6.76 -7.84 -26.48
N ASN A 159 -7.24 -7.04 -25.53
CA ASN A 159 -8.12 -5.91 -25.83
C ASN A 159 -7.47 -4.86 -26.73
N LEU A 160 -6.20 -4.57 -26.52
CA LEU A 160 -5.46 -3.68 -27.41
C LEU A 160 -5.37 -4.22 -28.83
N PHE A 161 -5.04 -5.51 -28.97
CA PHE A 161 -4.99 -6.18 -30.27
C PHE A 161 -6.35 -6.17 -30.97
N LEU A 162 -7.43 -6.49 -30.27
CA LEU A 162 -8.79 -6.47 -30.82
C LEU A 162 -9.19 -5.08 -31.27
N SER A 163 -8.91 -4.05 -30.46
CA SER A 163 -9.17 -2.66 -30.77
C SER A 163 -8.42 -2.18 -32.02
N GLN A 164 -7.13 -2.54 -32.15
CA GLN A 164 -6.31 -2.14 -33.31
C GLN A 164 -6.75 -2.80 -34.61
N ASN A 165 -7.42 -3.94 -34.54
CA ASN A 165 -7.94 -4.70 -35.70
C ASN A 165 -9.45 -4.52 -35.92
N ASN A 166 -10.08 -3.51 -35.29
CA ASN A 166 -11.52 -3.23 -35.39
C ASN A 166 -12.44 -4.39 -34.96
N PHE A 167 -11.97 -5.27 -34.10
CA PHE A 167 -12.80 -6.29 -33.45
C PHE A 167 -13.46 -5.73 -32.19
N GLN A 168 -14.57 -6.37 -31.79
CA GLN A 168 -15.20 -6.05 -30.52
C GLN A 168 -14.26 -6.38 -29.35
N THR A 169 -14.04 -5.41 -28.44
CA THR A 169 -13.23 -5.61 -27.25
C THR A 169 -13.97 -6.46 -26.21
N LEU A 170 -13.20 -7.16 -25.37
CA LEU A 170 -13.76 -7.93 -24.27
C LEU A 170 -14.36 -6.99 -23.20
N ALA A 171 -15.54 -7.32 -22.69
CA ALA A 171 -16.13 -6.61 -21.56
C ALA A 171 -15.28 -6.78 -20.28
N ARG A 172 -15.28 -5.74 -19.45
CA ARG A 172 -14.63 -5.78 -18.11
C ARG A 172 -15.54 -6.44 -17.09
#